data_4cc4e541807e7df37ad3dc40c4622c2b
#
_entry.id   4cc4e541807e7df37ad3dc40c4622c2b
#
_cell.length_a   1.000
_cell.length_b   1.000
_cell.length_c   1.000
_cell.angle_alpha   90.00
_cell.angle_beta   90.00
_cell.angle_gamma   90.00
#
_symmetry.space_group_name_H-M   'P 1'
#
loop_
_entity.id
_entity.type
_entity.pdbx_description
1 polymer ?
#
loop_
_entity_poly.entity_id
_entity_poly.type
_entity_poly.pdbx_seq_one_letter_code
_entity_poly.pdbx_strand_id
1 'polypeptide(L)'
;MSTQTTKILVFSHRPEVRETIITAVGRRPAPDLPRVDFVEAGAIADVLYEVDNGTVDLLILDGEAQPTGGMGLSRQLKDEITNCPPIVVAVRRKDDRWLATWSQADAVLVHPLDPLTAAETVADVLRRVPVVNG
;
A
#
# COMPACT_ATOMS: atom_id res chain seq x y z
N MET A 1 18.47 9.32 -19.67
CA MET A 1 18.27 9.44 -18.23
C MET A 1 16.98 8.76 -17.84
N SER A 2 17.07 7.67 -17.14
CA SER A 2 15.88 7.00 -16.68
C SER A 2 15.42 7.66 -15.37
N THR A 3 14.25 8.25 -15.40
CA THR A 3 13.58 8.64 -14.18
C THR A 3 12.92 7.39 -13.64
N GLN A 4 13.51 6.81 -12.62
CA GLN A 4 12.86 5.71 -11.93
C GLN A 4 11.76 6.30 -11.08
N THR A 5 10.56 5.76 -11.24
CA THR A 5 9.43 6.08 -10.39
C THR A 5 9.01 4.83 -9.66
N THR A 6 8.52 5.01 -8.44
CA THR A 6 7.94 3.94 -7.66
C THR A 6 6.43 3.98 -7.87
N LYS A 7 5.84 2.86 -8.24
CA LYS A 7 4.40 2.79 -8.45
C LYS A 7 3.72 2.22 -7.22
N ILE A 8 2.87 3.04 -6.59
CA ILE A 8 2.11 2.65 -5.41
C ILE A 8 0.63 2.61 -5.76
N LEU A 9 0.00 1.46 -5.53
CA LEU A 9 -1.44 1.33 -5.71
C LEU A 9 -2.14 1.58 -4.39
N VAL A 10 -3.17 2.44 -4.42
CA VAL A 10 -3.99 2.75 -3.25
C VAL A 10 -5.40 2.24 -3.50
N PHE A 11 -5.84 1.33 -2.64
CA PHE A 11 -7.16 0.71 -2.76
C PHE A 11 -8.11 1.17 -1.65
N SER A 12 -9.24 1.70 -2.05
CA SER A 12 -10.45 1.85 -1.24
C SER A 12 -11.60 2.10 -2.22
N HIS A 13 -12.78 1.59 -1.91
CA HIS A 13 -13.95 1.90 -2.73
C HIS A 13 -14.44 3.34 -2.51
N ARG A 14 -13.89 4.06 -1.52
CA ARG A 14 -14.23 5.46 -1.26
C ARG A 14 -13.13 6.38 -1.76
N PRO A 15 -13.43 7.25 -2.73
CA PRO A 15 -12.42 8.14 -3.30
C PRO A 15 -11.76 9.06 -2.27
N GLU A 16 -12.52 9.53 -1.28
CA GLU A 16 -11.99 10.43 -0.25
C GLU A 16 -10.94 9.74 0.62
N VAL A 17 -11.06 8.44 0.84
CA VAL A 17 -10.06 7.68 1.59
C VAL A 17 -8.78 7.55 0.77
N ARG A 18 -8.90 7.26 -0.52
CA ARG A 18 -7.73 7.18 -1.39
C ARG A 18 -6.98 8.51 -1.41
N GLU A 19 -7.72 9.61 -1.54
CA GLU A 19 -7.13 10.94 -1.56
C GLU A 19 -6.41 11.26 -0.25
N THR A 20 -7.00 10.89 0.88
CA THR A 20 -6.39 11.08 2.19
C THR A 20 -5.06 10.34 2.30
N ILE A 21 -5.01 9.11 1.85
CA ILE A 21 -3.79 8.30 1.88
C ILE A 21 -2.72 8.91 0.97
N ILE A 22 -3.08 9.25 -0.25
CA ILE A 22 -2.16 9.82 -1.23
C ILE A 22 -1.57 11.14 -0.71
N THR A 23 -2.41 11.99 -0.14
CA THR A 23 -1.97 13.27 0.40
C THR A 23 -1.02 13.08 1.57
N ALA A 24 -1.31 12.12 2.45
CA ALA A 24 -0.48 11.87 3.62
C ALA A 24 0.89 11.30 3.25
N VAL A 25 0.94 10.36 2.33
CA VAL A 25 2.20 9.74 1.90
C VAL A 25 3.02 10.71 1.06
N GLY A 26 2.37 11.40 0.12
CA GLY A 26 3.05 12.34 -0.77
C GLY A 26 3.84 11.65 -1.86
N ARG A 27 4.24 12.43 -2.86
CA ARG A 27 4.95 11.89 -4.03
C ARG A 27 6.42 11.63 -3.80
N ARG A 28 6.97 12.09 -2.70
CA ARG A 28 8.36 11.83 -2.33
C ARG A 28 8.41 11.54 -0.83
N PRO A 29 8.15 10.28 -0.43
CA PRO A 29 8.08 9.93 0.99
C PRO A 29 9.43 10.09 1.71
N ALA A 30 10.54 10.06 0.97
CA ALA A 30 11.85 10.34 1.54
C ALA A 30 12.77 10.88 0.45
N PRO A 31 13.76 11.74 0.82
CA PRO A 31 14.66 12.33 -0.17
C PRO A 31 15.52 11.31 -0.91
N ASP A 32 15.81 10.17 -0.29
CA ASP A 32 16.65 9.13 -0.86
C ASP A 32 15.89 8.16 -1.77
N LEU A 33 14.58 8.31 -1.86
CA LEU A 33 13.74 7.41 -2.65
C LEU A 33 13.25 8.07 -3.92
N PRO A 34 12.97 7.27 -4.96
CA PRO A 34 12.39 7.79 -6.19
C PRO A 34 11.03 8.44 -5.94
N ARG A 35 10.64 9.29 -6.88
CA ARG A 35 9.31 9.87 -6.89
C ARG A 35 8.26 8.76 -7.04
N VAL A 36 7.12 8.95 -6.38
CA VAL A 36 6.01 8.00 -6.40
C VAL A 36 4.95 8.42 -7.41
N ASP A 37 4.52 7.46 -8.23
CA ASP A 37 3.32 7.57 -9.04
C ASP A 37 2.22 6.73 -8.39
N PHE A 38 1.11 7.35 -8.04
CA PHE A 38 0.01 6.65 -7.41
C PHE A 38 -0.99 6.15 -8.45
N VAL A 39 -1.46 4.92 -8.25
CA VAL A 39 -2.56 4.34 -9.01
C VAL A 39 -3.69 4.09 -8.04
N GLU A 40 -4.88 4.57 -8.36
CA GLU A 40 -6.05 4.37 -7.51
C GLU A 40 -6.86 3.19 -7.99
N ALA A 41 -7.29 2.36 -7.05
CA ALA A 41 -8.16 1.23 -7.32
C ALA A 41 -9.40 1.35 -6.44
N GLY A 42 -10.57 1.32 -7.05
CA GLY A 42 -11.84 1.40 -6.34
C GLY A 42 -12.50 0.04 -6.14
N ALA A 43 -11.96 -1.00 -6.74
CA ALA A 43 -12.50 -2.35 -6.66
C ALA A 43 -11.37 -3.36 -6.58
N ILE A 44 -11.66 -4.53 -6.00
CA ILE A 44 -10.68 -5.60 -5.87
C ILE A 44 -10.19 -6.07 -7.24
N ALA A 45 -11.08 -6.12 -8.23
CA ALA A 45 -10.69 -6.52 -9.58
C ALA A 45 -9.58 -5.62 -10.15
N ASP A 46 -9.63 -4.32 -9.85
CA ASP A 46 -8.60 -3.39 -10.31
C ASP A 46 -7.28 -3.67 -9.63
N VAL A 47 -7.30 -4.03 -8.35
CA VAL A 47 -6.08 -4.39 -7.62
C VAL A 47 -5.45 -5.62 -8.25
N LEU A 48 -6.24 -6.66 -8.48
CA LEU A 48 -5.75 -7.91 -9.07
C LEU A 48 -5.17 -7.67 -10.46
N TYR A 49 -5.83 -6.85 -11.26
CA TYR A 49 -5.36 -6.52 -12.60
C TYR A 49 -3.96 -5.87 -12.54
N GLU A 50 -3.79 -4.88 -11.68
CA GLU A 50 -2.53 -4.15 -11.58
C GLU A 50 -1.41 -5.04 -11.02
N VAL A 51 -1.71 -5.89 -10.05
CA VAL A 51 -0.73 -6.80 -9.47
C VAL A 51 -0.30 -7.85 -10.49
N ASP A 52 -1.26 -8.38 -11.26
CA ASP A 52 -0.95 -9.36 -12.29
C ASP A 52 -0.06 -8.80 -13.40
N ASN A 53 -0.17 -7.51 -13.67
CA ASN A 53 0.69 -6.86 -14.66
C ASN A 53 2.13 -6.69 -14.16
N GLY A 54 2.38 -6.91 -12.87
CA GLY A 54 3.73 -6.88 -12.30
C GLY A 54 4.38 -5.51 -12.25
N THR A 55 3.58 -4.43 -12.30
CA THR A 55 4.10 -3.06 -12.35
C THR A 55 4.03 -2.32 -11.03
N VAL A 56 3.40 -2.91 -10.01
CA VAL A 56 3.18 -2.26 -8.72
C VAL A 56 4.34 -2.58 -7.78
N ASP A 57 4.89 -1.56 -7.15
CA ASP A 57 6.00 -1.70 -6.21
C ASP A 57 5.54 -1.82 -4.77
N LEU A 58 4.37 -1.28 -4.45
CA LEU A 58 3.82 -1.32 -3.09
C LEU A 58 2.30 -1.14 -3.16
N LEU A 59 1.59 -1.83 -2.28
CA LEU A 59 0.14 -1.72 -2.16
C LEU A 59 -0.22 -1.07 -0.83
N ILE A 60 -1.13 -0.08 -0.86
CA ILE A 60 -1.74 0.46 0.35
C ILE A 60 -3.22 0.13 0.28
N LEU A 61 -3.69 -0.70 1.20
CA LEU A 61 -5.06 -1.21 1.20
C LEU A 61 -5.84 -0.66 2.38
N ASP A 62 -7.03 -0.12 2.09
CA ASP A 62 -7.94 0.33 3.13
C ASP A 62 -8.50 -0.88 3.88
N GLY A 63 -8.10 -1.05 5.14
CA GLY A 63 -8.54 -2.16 5.97
C GLY A 63 -10.03 -2.15 6.27
N GLU A 64 -10.69 -1.00 6.07
CA GLU A 64 -12.12 -0.82 6.31
C GLU A 64 -12.95 -0.91 5.03
N ALA A 65 -12.33 -1.24 3.90
CA ALA A 65 -13.05 -1.33 2.63
C ALA A 65 -14.12 -2.43 2.67
N GLN A 66 -15.27 -2.14 2.09
CA GLN A 66 -16.38 -3.08 2.00
C GLN A 66 -16.58 -3.52 0.56
N PRO A 67 -17.15 -4.68 0.30
CA PRO A 67 -17.62 -5.72 1.24
C PRO A 67 -16.49 -6.58 1.81
N THR A 68 -15.34 -6.62 1.14
CA THR A 68 -14.17 -7.36 1.59
C THR A 68 -13.12 -6.36 2.04
N GLY A 69 -12.75 -6.41 3.30
CA GLY A 69 -11.75 -5.50 3.83
C GLY A 69 -10.39 -5.69 3.19
N GLY A 70 -9.58 -4.61 3.21
CA GLY A 70 -8.23 -4.66 2.70
C GLY A 70 -7.35 -5.68 3.40
N MET A 71 -7.67 -6.03 4.65
CA MET A 71 -6.93 -7.05 5.38
C MET A 71 -7.14 -8.43 4.80
N GLY A 72 -8.40 -8.78 4.44
CA GLY A 72 -8.68 -10.04 3.77
C GLY A 72 -8.02 -10.12 2.41
N LEU A 73 -8.06 -9.02 1.67
CA LEU A 73 -7.39 -8.92 0.38
C LEU A 73 -5.88 -9.08 0.52
N SER A 74 -5.27 -8.43 1.53
CA SER A 74 -3.84 -8.55 1.79
C SER A 74 -3.44 -10.01 2.00
N ARG A 75 -4.18 -10.72 2.86
CA ARG A 75 -3.90 -12.12 3.12
C ARG A 75 -4.02 -12.97 1.85
N GLN A 76 -5.07 -12.73 1.08
CA GLN A 76 -5.28 -13.45 -0.17
C GLN A 76 -4.11 -13.23 -1.15
N LEU A 77 -3.69 -11.99 -1.33
CA LEU A 77 -2.59 -11.68 -2.23
C LEU A 77 -1.29 -12.32 -1.77
N LYS A 78 -1.00 -12.26 -0.47
CA LYS A 78 0.21 -12.87 0.08
C LYS A 78 0.20 -14.38 -0.07
N ASP A 79 -0.96 -15.02 0.07
CA ASP A 79 -1.07 -16.47 -0.05
C ASP A 79 -1.02 -16.95 -1.50
N GLU A 80 -1.58 -16.18 -2.43
CA GLU A 80 -1.79 -16.64 -3.80
C GLU A 80 -0.75 -16.16 -4.81
N ILE A 81 -0.10 -15.01 -4.54
CA ILE A 81 0.81 -14.42 -5.52
C ILE A 81 2.25 -14.59 -5.09
N THR A 82 3.01 -15.30 -5.92
CA THR A 82 4.44 -15.41 -5.75
C THR A 82 5.08 -14.04 -6.03
N ASN A 83 5.99 -13.63 -5.18
CA ASN A 83 6.63 -12.31 -5.29
C ASN A 83 5.63 -11.15 -5.20
N CYS A 84 4.64 -11.31 -4.32
CA CYS A 84 3.67 -10.25 -4.07
C CYS A 84 4.39 -8.98 -3.60
N PRO A 85 4.04 -7.80 -4.14
CA PRO A 85 4.59 -6.55 -3.64
C PRO A 85 4.29 -6.37 -2.15
N PRO A 86 5.11 -5.59 -1.43
CA PRO A 86 4.83 -5.31 -0.03
C PRO A 86 3.48 -4.60 0.13
N ILE A 87 2.82 -4.86 1.24
CA ILE A 87 1.48 -4.38 1.51
C ILE A 87 1.46 -3.59 2.81
N VAL A 88 0.88 -2.40 2.76
CA VAL A 88 0.58 -1.58 3.92
C VAL A 88 -0.94 -1.52 4.05
N VAL A 89 -1.48 -1.82 5.23
CA VAL A 89 -2.92 -1.69 5.46
C VAL A 89 -3.20 -0.47 6.32
N ALA A 90 -4.27 0.24 6.01
CA ALA A 90 -4.72 1.39 6.78
C ALA A 90 -5.91 0.98 7.64
N VAL A 91 -5.80 1.21 8.94
CA VAL A 91 -6.83 0.84 9.93
C VAL A 91 -7.24 2.06 10.73
N ARG A 92 -8.41 2.03 11.34
CA ARG A 92 -8.92 3.15 12.13
C ARG A 92 -8.49 3.12 13.58
N ARG A 93 -8.19 1.95 14.11
CA ARG A 93 -7.86 1.79 15.53
C ARG A 93 -6.53 1.09 15.70
N LYS A 94 -5.80 1.53 16.69
CA LYS A 94 -4.56 0.86 17.06
C LYS A 94 -4.78 -0.60 17.43
N ASP A 95 -5.94 -0.89 18.03
CA ASP A 95 -6.29 -2.25 18.46
C ASP A 95 -6.46 -3.21 17.28
N ASP A 96 -6.64 -2.68 16.07
CA ASP A 96 -6.79 -3.51 14.88
C ASP A 96 -5.45 -3.98 14.31
N ARG A 97 -4.35 -3.63 14.93
CA ARG A 97 -3.02 -4.03 14.46
C ARG A 97 -2.83 -5.54 14.41
N TRP A 98 -3.46 -6.28 15.33
CA TRP A 98 -3.37 -7.72 15.30
C TRP A 98 -4.00 -8.30 14.04
N LEU A 99 -5.05 -7.65 13.54
CA LEU A 99 -5.66 -8.04 12.27
C LEU A 99 -4.71 -7.80 11.10
N ALA A 100 -3.91 -6.73 11.18
CA ALA A 100 -2.90 -6.49 10.17
C ALA A 100 -1.83 -7.59 10.16
N THR A 101 -1.44 -8.08 11.33
CA THR A 101 -0.53 -9.23 11.42
C THR A 101 -1.17 -10.47 10.79
N TRP A 102 -2.44 -10.72 11.09
CA TRP A 102 -3.18 -11.82 10.47
C TRP A 102 -3.21 -11.70 8.95
N SER A 103 -3.33 -10.49 8.43
CA SER A 103 -3.38 -10.23 6.99
C SER A 103 -2.03 -10.38 6.30
N GLN A 104 -0.96 -10.60 7.05
CA GLN A 104 0.41 -10.67 6.56
C GLN A 104 0.91 -9.36 5.94
N ALA A 105 0.33 -8.24 6.34
CA ALA A 105 0.78 -6.93 5.87
C ALA A 105 2.19 -6.61 6.39
N ASP A 106 2.93 -5.86 5.59
CA ASP A 106 4.30 -5.47 5.93
C ASP A 106 4.34 -4.29 6.88
N ALA A 107 3.31 -3.47 6.89
CA ALA A 107 3.20 -2.33 7.81
C ALA A 107 1.74 -1.89 7.94
N VAL A 108 1.50 -1.01 8.90
CA VAL A 108 0.17 -0.52 9.23
C VAL A 108 0.19 1.00 9.33
N LEU A 109 -0.83 1.64 8.74
CA LEU A 109 -1.12 3.05 8.96
C LEU A 109 -2.39 3.14 9.79
N VAL A 110 -2.42 4.06 10.75
CA VAL A 110 -3.59 4.23 11.62
C VAL A 110 -4.20 5.61 11.38
N HIS A 111 -5.49 5.65 11.06
CA HIS A 111 -6.22 6.90 10.91
C HIS A 111 -6.46 7.57 12.27
N PRO A 112 -6.48 8.90 12.31
CA PRO A 112 -6.21 9.83 11.23
C PRO A 112 -4.72 9.81 10.86
N LEU A 113 -4.45 9.86 9.56
CA LEU A 113 -3.08 9.72 9.07
C LEU A 113 -2.28 10.98 9.34
N ASP A 114 -1.16 10.82 10.01
CA ASP A 114 -0.17 11.88 10.16
C ASP A 114 0.77 11.83 8.95
N PRO A 115 0.92 12.93 8.19
CA PRO A 115 1.73 12.90 6.98
C PRO A 115 3.17 12.46 7.22
N LEU A 116 3.78 12.91 8.30
CA LEU A 116 5.16 12.53 8.59
C LEU A 116 5.27 11.02 8.87
N THR A 117 4.40 10.50 9.72
CA THR A 117 4.40 9.07 10.07
C THR A 117 4.04 8.21 8.86
N ALA A 118 3.05 8.65 8.06
CA ALA A 118 2.65 7.89 6.87
C ALA A 118 3.79 7.82 5.86
N ALA A 119 4.44 8.92 5.58
CA ALA A 119 5.57 8.95 4.66
C ALA A 119 6.73 8.09 5.17
N GLU A 120 7.06 8.17 6.45
CA GLU A 120 8.13 7.37 7.05
C GLU A 120 7.83 5.88 6.97
N THR A 121 6.59 5.49 7.26
CA THR A 121 6.18 4.08 7.22
C THR A 121 6.34 3.52 5.82
N VAL A 122 5.86 4.24 4.81
CA VAL A 122 5.96 3.80 3.42
C VAL A 122 7.42 3.77 2.99
N ALA A 123 8.20 4.78 3.34
CA ALA A 123 9.62 4.81 3.00
C ALA A 123 10.38 3.62 3.60
N ASP A 124 10.09 3.28 4.85
CA ASP A 124 10.74 2.16 5.52
C ASP A 124 10.41 0.83 4.83
N VAL A 125 9.16 0.65 4.41
CA VAL A 125 8.78 -0.57 3.69
C VAL A 125 9.50 -0.64 2.35
N LEU A 126 9.56 0.47 1.61
CA LEU A 126 10.25 0.51 0.31
C LEU A 126 11.73 0.19 0.45
N ARG A 127 12.37 0.65 1.53
CA ARG A 127 13.79 0.39 1.76
C ARG A 127 14.07 -1.06 2.13
N ARG A 128 13.12 -1.75 2.75
CA ARG A 128 13.28 -3.15 3.16
C ARG A 128 13.11 -4.13 2.03
N VAL A 129 12.48 -3.69 0.95
CA VAL A 129 12.26 -4.58 -0.20
C VAL A 129 13.61 -4.81 -0.87
N PRO A 130 14.05 -6.09 -1.01
CA PRO A 130 15.28 -6.36 -1.71
C PRO A 130 15.17 -5.81 -3.12
N VAL A 131 16.18 -5.06 -3.54
CA VAL A 131 16.24 -4.65 -4.93
C VAL A 131 16.47 -5.91 -5.73
N VAL A 132 15.42 -6.39 -6.38
CA VAL A 132 15.58 -7.48 -7.31
C VAL A 132 16.18 -6.90 -8.57
N ASN A 133 17.48 -6.93 -8.64
CA ASN A 133 18.13 -6.68 -9.90
C ASN A 133 17.95 -7.95 -10.72
N GLY A 134 16.88 -7.92 -11.43
CA GLY A 134 16.64 -9.02 -12.37
C GLY A 134 17.60 -8.93 -13.46
#